data_4b8b9f5361cdf54654a2db3afc77daec
#
_entry.id   4b8b9f5361cdf54654a2db3afc77daec
#
_cell.length_a   1.000
_cell.length_b   1.000
_cell.length_c   1.000
_cell.angle_alpha   90.00
_cell.angle_beta   90.00
_cell.angle_gamma   90.00
#
_symmetry.space_group_name_H-M   'P 1'
#
loop_
_entity.id
_entity.type
_entity.pdbx_description
1 polymer ?
#
loop_
_entity_poly.entity_id
_entity_poly.type
_entity_poly.pdbx_seq_one_letter_code
_entity_poly.pdbx_strand_id
1 'polypeptide(L)'
;MKKVLLFFLVSIIVSNVWACTSFIISGNATPSGKPMMFKHRDTSEQNNRIAHFKGEKYAFMGLVNSPVLDGEVWAGMNEAGFCIMNTASYNLREDNIDCQMDREGELMYHALGNCATIEDFEAWIETFPKPWGVEANFGIIDAQGGAVYYEMNNDRYIKYDVNAETDGYRVVTNFSFAGRYEDYKGWERYQTASAIMQEVFSRDRELSAIDAINLFSRQYRHEILDLKYNAENAPQYAVDQDFIPRRITSAVVCFEGVKAGDKPLHTVMWTALGYPACAVAVPLLMHKDHLPAYMKARNEHAKEGKQLNAEICDKSLQIKNEWAFPLHISNGNKYVSTQTILRGAEGKPALIDCAQEVEKKIVKDFIPLFEQWKTGALSDQVFFKWYDQAAKQWIKKYDAVFAPYL
;
A
#
# COMPACT_ATOMS: atom_id res chain seq x y z
N MET A 1 -13.69 59.72 11.37
CA MET A 1 -14.27 58.45 10.85
C MET A 1 -13.13 57.52 10.49
N LYS A 2 -12.79 56.57 11.37
CA LYS A 2 -11.75 55.56 11.12
C LYS A 2 -12.39 54.38 10.35
N LYS A 3 -11.96 54.14 9.12
CA LYS A 3 -12.36 52.96 8.35
C LYS A 3 -11.61 51.75 8.90
N VAL A 4 -12.33 50.83 9.54
CA VAL A 4 -11.82 49.51 9.92
C VAL A 4 -11.88 48.63 8.67
N LEU A 5 -10.72 48.25 8.14
CA LEU A 5 -10.60 47.31 7.04
C LEU A 5 -10.60 45.89 7.64
N LEU A 6 -11.73 45.22 7.49
CA LEU A 6 -11.89 43.83 7.93
C LEU A 6 -11.25 42.91 6.88
N PHE A 7 -10.07 42.39 7.16
CA PHE A 7 -9.46 41.33 6.36
C PHE A 7 -10.16 40.01 6.66
N PHE A 8 -10.98 39.54 5.75
CA PHE A 8 -11.42 38.12 5.75
C PHE A 8 -10.24 37.25 5.34
N LEU A 9 -9.64 36.55 6.30
CA LEU A 9 -8.73 35.47 6.04
C LEU A 9 -9.59 34.29 5.54
N VAL A 10 -9.67 34.09 4.22
CA VAL A 10 -10.22 32.88 3.64
C VAL A 10 -9.14 31.81 3.84
N SER A 11 -9.29 31.04 4.90
CA SER A 11 -8.54 29.76 5.04
C SER A 11 -8.99 28.84 3.92
N ILE A 12 -8.18 28.74 2.86
CA ILE A 12 -8.33 27.66 1.88
C ILE A 12 -7.98 26.37 2.64
N ILE A 13 -9.00 25.68 3.12
CA ILE A 13 -8.85 24.31 3.59
C ILE A 13 -8.49 23.50 2.34
N VAL A 14 -7.20 23.28 2.13
CA VAL A 14 -6.72 22.25 1.21
C VAL A 14 -7.12 20.95 1.86
N SER A 15 -8.29 20.43 1.50
CA SER A 15 -8.68 19.09 1.88
C SER A 15 -7.62 18.14 1.29
N ASN A 16 -6.81 17.52 2.14
CA ASN A 16 -5.91 16.45 1.76
C ASN A 16 -6.78 15.33 1.22
N VAL A 17 -6.93 15.25 -0.10
CA VAL A 17 -7.67 14.16 -0.76
C VAL A 17 -6.78 12.94 -0.74
N TRP A 18 -6.92 12.12 0.28
CA TRP A 18 -6.30 10.81 0.32
C TRP A 18 -7.10 9.90 -0.61
N ALA A 19 -6.40 9.18 -1.46
CA ALA A 19 -7.05 8.34 -2.44
C ALA A 19 -6.29 7.03 -2.53
N CYS A 20 -6.93 5.95 -2.14
CA CYS A 20 -6.35 4.61 -2.15
C CYS A 20 -7.17 3.67 -3.03
N THR A 21 -6.56 2.58 -3.46
CA THR A 21 -7.24 1.44 -4.07
C THR A 21 -6.76 0.19 -3.36
N SER A 22 -7.67 -0.67 -2.96
CA SER A 22 -7.33 -1.88 -2.24
C SER A 22 -8.24 -3.04 -2.64
N PHE A 23 -7.79 -4.23 -2.34
CA PHE A 23 -8.61 -5.43 -2.39
C PHE A 23 -8.16 -6.47 -1.37
N ILE A 24 -9.06 -7.37 -1.04
CA ILE A 24 -8.78 -8.62 -0.35
C ILE A 24 -9.29 -9.77 -1.22
N ILE A 25 -8.50 -10.83 -1.32
CA ILE A 25 -8.86 -12.11 -1.90
C ILE A 25 -8.88 -13.13 -0.75
N SER A 26 -10.00 -13.83 -0.62
CA SER A 26 -10.14 -14.92 0.33
C SER A 26 -9.20 -16.08 0.03
N GLY A 27 -8.69 -16.74 1.04
CA GLY A 27 -7.98 -18.02 0.87
C GLY A 27 -8.81 -19.08 0.15
N ASN A 28 -10.14 -19.04 0.27
CA ASN A 28 -11.04 -19.96 -0.43
C ASN A 28 -11.01 -19.78 -1.97
N ALA A 29 -10.59 -18.61 -2.44
CA ALA A 29 -10.52 -18.27 -3.87
C ALA A 29 -9.10 -18.31 -4.43
N THR A 30 -8.11 -18.68 -3.63
CA THR A 30 -6.71 -18.84 -4.07
C THR A 30 -6.31 -20.32 -4.14
N PRO A 31 -5.55 -20.76 -5.15
CA PRO A 31 -5.06 -22.13 -5.23
C PRO A 31 -4.20 -22.55 -4.03
N SER A 32 -3.51 -21.59 -3.42
CA SER A 32 -2.65 -21.80 -2.26
C SER A 32 -3.43 -21.94 -0.94
N GLY A 33 -4.71 -21.58 -0.91
CA GLY A 33 -5.52 -21.50 0.31
C GLY A 33 -5.14 -20.34 1.24
N LYS A 34 -4.37 -19.35 0.76
CA LYS A 34 -3.90 -18.21 1.55
C LYS A 34 -4.63 -16.94 1.15
N PRO A 35 -5.09 -16.13 2.12
CA PRO A 35 -5.66 -14.83 1.79
C PRO A 35 -4.58 -13.87 1.27
N MET A 36 -4.98 -12.97 0.37
CA MET A 36 -4.15 -11.88 -0.11
C MET A 36 -4.82 -10.54 0.20
N MET A 37 -4.05 -9.56 0.67
CA MET A 37 -4.55 -8.22 0.91
C MET A 37 -3.63 -7.19 0.26
N PHE A 38 -4.19 -6.27 -0.52
CA PHE A 38 -3.45 -5.32 -1.35
C PHE A 38 -3.88 -3.90 -1.05
N LYS A 39 -2.91 -2.98 -0.97
CA LYS A 39 -3.12 -1.55 -0.85
C LYS A 39 -2.22 -0.78 -1.80
N HIS A 40 -2.83 0.00 -2.67
CA HIS A 40 -2.22 1.10 -3.41
C HIS A 40 -2.49 2.39 -2.66
N ARG A 41 -1.44 3.03 -2.13
CA ARG A 41 -1.55 4.18 -1.24
C ARG A 41 -1.27 5.48 -1.96
N ASP A 42 -2.27 6.38 -1.95
CA ASP A 42 -2.13 7.75 -2.42
C ASP A 42 -2.24 8.72 -1.24
N THR A 43 -1.29 9.64 -1.13
CA THR A 43 -1.24 10.64 -0.05
C THR A 43 -0.37 11.83 -0.45
N SER A 44 -0.59 12.98 0.20
CA SER A 44 0.27 14.16 0.07
C SER A 44 1.67 13.92 0.68
N GLU A 45 1.77 13.14 1.76
CA GLU A 45 3.07 12.74 2.33
C GLU A 45 3.63 11.54 1.57
N GLN A 46 4.64 11.80 0.75
CA GLN A 46 5.22 10.81 -0.13
C GLN A 46 6.49 10.14 0.43
N ASN A 47 7.08 10.71 1.48
CA ASN A 47 8.24 10.14 2.14
C ASN A 47 7.77 9.05 3.10
N ASN A 48 8.12 7.82 2.76
CA ASN A 48 7.70 6.64 3.50
C ASN A 48 8.88 5.77 3.89
N ARG A 49 8.70 5.02 4.94
CA ARG A 49 9.62 3.97 5.41
C ARG A 49 8.85 2.83 6.05
N ILE A 50 9.53 1.74 6.29
CA ILE A 50 9.05 0.67 7.17
C ILE A 50 9.65 0.90 8.55
N ALA A 51 8.81 0.77 9.57
CA ALA A 51 9.21 0.84 10.96
C ALA A 51 8.78 -0.43 11.70
N HIS A 52 9.55 -0.78 12.72
CA HIS A 52 9.27 -1.90 13.61
C HIS A 52 8.94 -1.36 15.02
N PHE A 53 7.90 -1.91 15.63
CA PHE A 53 7.38 -1.49 16.93
C PHE A 53 7.26 -2.69 17.87
N LYS A 54 7.36 -2.42 19.16
CA LYS A 54 7.24 -3.48 20.17
C LYS A 54 5.80 -3.93 20.37
N GLY A 55 4.84 -2.99 20.28
CA GLY A 55 3.44 -3.23 20.62
C GLY A 55 3.20 -3.55 22.10
N GLU A 56 1.96 -3.71 22.48
CA GLU A 56 1.56 -4.06 23.85
C GLU A 56 1.62 -5.58 24.08
N LYS A 57 0.99 -6.36 23.18
CA LYS A 57 1.00 -7.83 23.19
C LYS A 57 1.88 -8.41 22.09
N TYR A 58 1.88 -7.80 20.91
CA TYR A 58 2.55 -8.32 19.72
C TYR A 58 3.51 -7.28 19.15
N ALA A 59 4.73 -7.72 18.81
CA ALA A 59 5.62 -6.91 18.00
C ALA A 59 5.07 -6.84 16.56
N PHE A 60 5.24 -5.70 15.91
CA PHE A 60 4.71 -5.47 14.56
C PHE A 60 5.62 -4.58 13.72
N MET A 61 5.42 -4.62 12.41
CA MET A 61 6.02 -3.68 11.47
C MET A 61 4.95 -3.07 10.57
N GLY A 62 5.24 -1.89 10.06
CA GLY A 62 4.32 -1.25 9.13
C GLY A 62 4.91 -0.12 8.33
N LEU A 63 4.17 0.25 7.29
CA LEU A 63 4.38 1.42 6.47
C LEU A 63 4.00 2.67 7.26
N VAL A 64 4.93 3.60 7.43
CA VAL A 64 4.72 4.87 8.13
C VAL A 64 5.17 6.05 7.27
N ASN A 65 4.59 7.21 7.51
CA ASN A 65 5.14 8.47 7.01
C ASN A 65 6.51 8.71 7.65
N SER A 66 7.52 9.09 6.86
CA SER A 66 8.88 9.25 7.39
C SER A 66 9.00 10.25 8.55
N PRO A 67 8.27 11.39 8.58
CA PRO A 67 8.31 12.32 9.71
C PRO A 67 7.68 11.77 11.01
N VAL A 68 6.81 10.76 10.93
CA VAL A 68 6.14 10.18 12.10
C VAL A 68 7.08 9.18 12.77
N LEU A 69 7.40 9.40 14.04
CA LEU A 69 8.31 8.55 14.80
C LEU A 69 7.59 7.35 15.43
N ASP A 70 6.37 7.56 15.91
CA ASP A 70 5.58 6.58 16.66
C ASP A 70 4.08 6.90 16.57
N GLY A 71 3.23 5.92 16.86
CA GLY A 71 1.80 6.11 17.05
C GLY A 71 0.93 5.99 15.80
N GLU A 72 1.49 5.85 14.60
CA GLU A 72 0.72 5.72 13.36
C GLU A 72 1.30 4.67 12.41
N VAL A 73 0.43 3.90 11.76
CA VAL A 73 0.77 2.93 10.71
C VAL A 73 -0.29 2.97 9.63
N TRP A 74 0.09 2.89 8.36
CA TRP A 74 -0.83 2.98 7.22
C TRP A 74 -1.10 1.64 6.51
N ALA A 75 -0.31 0.63 6.79
CA ALA A 75 -0.49 -0.78 6.50
C ALA A 75 0.58 -1.54 7.30
N GLY A 76 0.23 -2.66 7.91
CA GLY A 76 1.20 -3.39 8.72
C GLY A 76 0.80 -4.83 9.01
N MET A 77 1.76 -5.57 9.57
CA MET A 77 1.58 -6.94 10.05
C MET A 77 2.28 -7.13 11.38
N ASN A 78 1.79 -8.05 12.21
CA ASN A 78 2.40 -8.42 13.47
C ASN A 78 2.91 -9.87 13.50
N GLU A 79 3.58 -10.25 14.58
CA GLU A 79 4.16 -11.58 14.76
C GLU A 79 3.14 -12.71 14.89
N ALA A 80 1.86 -12.37 15.15
CA ALA A 80 0.75 -13.32 15.15
C ALA A 80 0.15 -13.53 13.76
N GLY A 81 0.65 -12.84 12.71
CA GLY A 81 0.14 -12.91 11.34
C GLY A 81 -1.12 -12.09 11.08
N PHE A 82 -1.51 -11.23 12.02
CA PHE A 82 -2.57 -10.25 11.83
C PHE A 82 -2.04 -9.11 10.97
N CYS A 83 -2.74 -8.83 9.87
CA CYS A 83 -2.42 -7.74 8.96
C CYS A 83 -3.60 -6.79 8.86
N ILE A 84 -3.32 -5.49 8.83
CA ILE A 84 -4.35 -4.46 8.70
C ILE A 84 -3.89 -3.35 7.76
N MET A 85 -4.84 -2.80 7.00
CA MET A 85 -4.68 -1.61 6.18
C MET A 85 -5.97 -0.79 6.15
N ASN A 86 -5.93 0.45 5.64
CA ASN A 86 -7.12 1.24 5.41
C ASN A 86 -7.22 1.82 4.00
N THR A 87 -8.44 2.22 3.61
CA THR A 87 -8.69 3.24 2.59
C THR A 87 -9.62 4.28 3.20
N ALA A 88 -9.24 5.56 3.17
CA ALA A 88 -10.13 6.64 3.64
C ALA A 88 -11.46 6.59 2.90
N SER A 89 -12.56 6.78 3.60
CA SER A 89 -13.89 6.97 3.05
C SER A 89 -14.30 8.43 3.19
N TYR A 90 -15.26 8.88 2.39
CA TYR A 90 -15.73 10.27 2.42
C TYR A 90 -17.26 10.37 2.38
N ASN A 91 -17.97 9.27 2.56
CA ASN A 91 -19.41 9.19 2.40
C ASN A 91 -20.14 8.47 3.55
N LEU A 92 -19.40 8.04 4.57
CA LEU A 92 -19.93 7.21 5.65
C LEU A 92 -20.32 8.00 6.90
N ARG A 93 -19.76 9.21 7.07
CA ARG A 93 -20.05 10.04 8.23
C ARG A 93 -21.41 10.73 8.11
N GLU A 94 -22.29 10.42 9.03
CA GLU A 94 -23.62 11.04 9.16
C GLU A 94 -23.76 11.86 10.45
N ASP A 95 -22.74 11.83 11.32
CA ASP A 95 -22.75 12.47 12.61
C ASP A 95 -22.15 13.88 12.55
N ASN A 96 -22.57 14.73 13.50
CA ASN A 96 -22.00 16.05 13.76
C ASN A 96 -21.08 16.00 14.99
N ILE A 97 -20.46 14.86 15.27
CA ILE A 97 -19.57 14.69 16.42
C ILE A 97 -18.32 15.54 16.19
N ASP A 98 -18.10 16.50 17.08
CA ASP A 98 -16.88 17.30 17.10
C ASP A 98 -15.77 16.50 17.78
N CYS A 99 -14.89 15.91 16.98
CA CYS A 99 -13.75 15.13 17.45
C CYS A 99 -12.57 15.28 16.48
N GLN A 100 -11.38 14.94 16.97
CA GLN A 100 -10.21 14.82 16.11
C GLN A 100 -10.45 13.67 15.10
N MET A 101 -10.38 13.98 13.83
CA MET A 101 -10.46 13.02 12.72
C MET A 101 -9.07 12.62 12.25
N ASP A 102 -9.01 11.73 11.24
CA ASP A 102 -7.78 11.20 10.65
C ASP A 102 -6.96 10.34 11.63
N ARG A 103 -7.64 9.60 12.53
CA ARG A 103 -7.01 8.70 13.51
C ARG A 103 -6.90 7.25 13.02
N GLU A 104 -7.05 6.99 11.73
CA GLU A 104 -6.97 5.66 11.15
C GLU A 104 -5.60 5.02 11.39
N GLY A 105 -4.52 5.82 11.25
CA GLY A 105 -3.15 5.35 11.51
C GLY A 105 -2.92 4.96 12.95
N GLU A 106 -3.48 5.70 13.90
CA GLU A 106 -3.43 5.42 15.34
C GLU A 106 -4.21 4.14 15.67
N LEU A 107 -5.43 4.01 15.13
CA LEU A 107 -6.24 2.82 15.32
C LEU A 107 -5.49 1.57 14.84
N MET A 108 -4.92 1.61 13.64
CA MET A 108 -4.17 0.48 13.09
C MET A 108 -2.90 0.16 13.90
N TYR A 109 -2.21 1.20 14.40
CA TYR A 109 -1.04 1.04 15.27
C TYR A 109 -1.39 0.23 16.53
N HIS A 110 -2.47 0.62 17.21
CA HIS A 110 -2.92 -0.07 18.42
C HIS A 110 -3.49 -1.47 18.12
N ALA A 111 -4.23 -1.63 17.02
CA ALA A 111 -4.74 -2.93 16.59
C ALA A 111 -3.60 -3.93 16.35
N LEU A 112 -2.55 -3.53 15.61
CA LEU A 112 -1.37 -4.36 15.37
C LEU A 112 -0.66 -4.77 16.66
N GLY A 113 -0.63 -3.89 17.65
CA GLY A 113 -0.01 -4.17 18.95
C GLY A 113 -0.84 -5.08 19.87
N ASN A 114 -2.13 -5.28 19.58
CA ASN A 114 -3.06 -5.93 20.52
C ASN A 114 -3.79 -7.15 19.97
N CYS A 115 -4.01 -7.27 18.65
CA CYS A 115 -4.88 -8.27 18.04
C CYS A 115 -4.07 -9.34 17.31
N ALA A 116 -4.45 -10.61 17.41
CA ALA A 116 -3.93 -11.72 16.65
C ALA A 116 -4.91 -12.21 15.58
N THR A 117 -6.20 -12.03 15.81
CA THR A 117 -7.29 -12.51 14.93
C THR A 117 -8.32 -11.42 14.68
N ILE A 118 -9.24 -11.68 13.76
CA ILE A 118 -10.38 -10.82 13.48
C ILE A 118 -11.27 -10.71 14.72
N GLU A 119 -11.49 -11.81 15.45
CA GLU A 119 -12.27 -11.82 16.68
C GLU A 119 -11.60 -10.98 17.78
N ASP A 120 -10.27 -11.02 17.88
CA ASP A 120 -9.53 -10.13 18.78
C ASP A 120 -9.77 -8.67 18.43
N PHE A 121 -9.76 -8.33 17.14
CA PHE A 121 -10.01 -6.96 16.67
C PHE A 121 -11.43 -6.50 17.02
N GLU A 122 -12.44 -7.34 16.80
CA GLU A 122 -13.84 -7.03 17.13
C GLU A 122 -14.02 -6.81 18.65
N ALA A 123 -13.42 -7.68 19.47
CA ALA A 123 -13.46 -7.52 20.92
C ALA A 123 -12.69 -6.27 21.39
N TRP A 124 -11.50 -5.99 20.78
CA TRP A 124 -10.66 -4.88 21.16
C TRP A 124 -11.25 -3.53 20.77
N ILE A 125 -11.83 -3.39 19.56
CA ILE A 125 -12.37 -2.11 19.08
C ILE A 125 -13.54 -1.61 19.94
N GLU A 126 -14.33 -2.51 20.54
CA GLU A 126 -15.39 -2.13 21.47
C GLU A 126 -14.84 -1.54 22.79
N THR A 127 -13.57 -1.81 23.11
CA THR A 127 -12.89 -1.22 24.27
C THR A 127 -12.15 0.07 23.93
N PHE A 128 -11.93 0.34 22.64
CA PHE A 128 -11.22 1.55 22.18
C PHE A 128 -12.12 2.77 22.36
N PRO A 129 -11.62 3.88 22.93
CA PRO A 129 -12.48 5.01 23.29
C PRO A 129 -13.18 5.62 22.09
N LYS A 130 -14.50 5.74 22.16
CA LYS A 130 -15.34 6.47 21.20
C LYS A 130 -15.41 7.96 21.59
N PRO A 131 -15.50 8.93 20.61
CA PRO A 131 -15.53 8.69 19.17
C PRO A 131 -14.15 8.25 18.65
N TRP A 132 -14.13 7.30 17.71
CA TRP A 132 -12.89 6.74 17.18
C TRP A 132 -12.08 7.71 16.31
N GLY A 133 -12.73 8.74 15.76
CA GLY A 133 -12.08 9.75 14.91
C GLY A 133 -11.70 9.22 13.53
N VAL A 134 -12.45 8.27 13.00
CA VAL A 134 -12.18 7.62 11.71
C VAL A 134 -13.36 7.75 10.75
N GLU A 135 -13.05 7.76 9.45
CA GLU A 135 -14.01 7.55 8.37
C GLU A 135 -13.30 6.77 7.26
N ALA A 136 -13.32 5.43 7.36
CA ALA A 136 -12.49 4.58 6.51
C ALA A 136 -13.04 3.17 6.34
N ASN A 137 -12.51 2.49 5.32
CA ASN A 137 -12.64 1.06 5.14
C ASN A 137 -11.34 0.41 5.63
N PHE A 138 -11.41 -0.44 6.64
CA PHE A 138 -10.28 -1.22 7.14
C PHE A 138 -10.34 -2.63 6.59
N GLY A 139 -9.24 -3.05 5.93
CA GLY A 139 -9.06 -4.42 5.49
C GLY A 139 -8.20 -5.18 6.48
N ILE A 140 -8.59 -6.40 6.83
CA ILE A 140 -7.88 -7.27 7.77
C ILE A 140 -7.82 -8.69 7.21
N ILE A 141 -6.64 -9.30 7.32
CA ILE A 141 -6.43 -10.75 7.19
C ILE A 141 -5.67 -11.26 8.41
N ASP A 142 -5.86 -12.53 8.78
CA ASP A 142 -5.18 -13.14 9.91
C ASP A 142 -4.66 -14.55 9.62
N ALA A 143 -3.91 -15.11 10.57
CA ALA A 143 -3.31 -16.45 10.45
C ALA A 143 -4.31 -17.61 10.61
N GLN A 144 -5.58 -17.32 10.90
CA GLN A 144 -6.65 -18.31 10.92
C GLN A 144 -7.35 -18.42 9.55
N GLY A 145 -6.87 -17.66 8.54
CA GLY A 145 -7.46 -17.57 7.21
C GLY A 145 -8.61 -16.58 7.12
N GLY A 146 -8.78 -15.74 8.15
CA GLY A 146 -9.74 -14.64 8.16
C GLY A 146 -9.43 -13.60 7.07
N ALA A 147 -10.50 -13.06 6.44
CA ALA A 147 -10.39 -12.06 5.39
C ALA A 147 -11.64 -11.16 5.43
N VAL A 148 -11.51 -9.92 5.89
CA VAL A 148 -12.66 -9.03 6.13
C VAL A 148 -12.37 -7.59 5.77
N TYR A 149 -13.45 -6.84 5.43
CA TYR A 149 -13.48 -5.39 5.45
C TYR A 149 -14.44 -4.86 6.50
N TYR A 150 -14.07 -3.75 7.12
CA TYR A 150 -14.91 -2.97 8.01
C TYR A 150 -15.08 -1.56 7.44
N GLU A 151 -16.31 -1.18 7.11
CA GLU A 151 -16.66 0.22 6.86
C GLU A 151 -16.94 0.88 8.20
N MET A 152 -16.08 1.80 8.63
CA MET A 152 -16.08 2.36 9.99
C MET A 152 -16.22 3.88 9.97
N ASN A 153 -17.06 4.39 10.88
CA ASN A 153 -17.12 5.80 11.26
C ASN A 153 -16.77 5.99 12.75
N ASN A 154 -17.19 7.10 13.36
CA ASN A 154 -16.81 7.47 14.73
C ASN A 154 -17.31 6.52 15.82
N ASP A 155 -18.37 5.76 15.60
CA ASP A 155 -19.07 5.01 16.66
C ASP A 155 -19.51 3.61 16.27
N ARG A 156 -19.52 3.27 14.97
CA ARG A 156 -20.01 1.99 14.45
C ARG A 156 -19.19 1.51 13.26
N TYR A 157 -19.35 0.22 12.97
CA TYR A 157 -18.81 -0.41 11.77
C TYR A 157 -19.80 -1.38 11.12
N ILE A 158 -19.58 -1.63 9.83
CA ILE A 158 -20.25 -2.69 9.08
C ILE A 158 -19.19 -3.65 8.60
N LYS A 159 -19.34 -4.94 8.91
CA LYS A 159 -18.42 -6.01 8.53
C LYS A 159 -18.84 -6.64 7.21
N TYR A 160 -17.86 -6.85 6.34
CA TYR A 160 -17.99 -7.65 5.13
C TYR A 160 -16.99 -8.80 5.21
N ASP A 161 -17.49 -10.02 5.36
CA ASP A 161 -16.69 -11.24 5.36
C ASP A 161 -16.39 -11.66 3.91
N VAL A 162 -15.15 -11.45 3.49
CA VAL A 162 -14.71 -11.78 2.12
C VAL A 162 -14.69 -13.30 1.89
N ASN A 163 -14.56 -14.10 2.94
CA ASN A 163 -14.68 -15.56 2.84
C ASN A 163 -16.09 -16.03 2.48
N ALA A 164 -17.11 -15.20 2.72
CA ALA A 164 -18.50 -15.45 2.37
C ALA A 164 -18.92 -14.82 1.02
N GLU A 165 -18.06 -14.02 0.39
CA GLU A 165 -18.35 -13.43 -0.92
C GLU A 165 -18.37 -14.51 -2.01
N THR A 166 -19.36 -14.42 -2.91
CA THR A 166 -19.51 -15.38 -4.00
C THR A 166 -18.29 -15.44 -4.93
N ASP A 167 -17.70 -14.27 -5.21
CA ASP A 167 -16.52 -14.15 -6.07
C ASP A 167 -15.21 -14.40 -5.31
N GLY A 168 -15.27 -14.51 -3.97
CA GLY A 168 -14.12 -14.73 -3.11
C GLY A 168 -13.14 -13.57 -3.04
N TYR A 169 -13.56 -12.36 -3.46
CA TYR A 169 -12.77 -11.14 -3.34
C TYR A 169 -13.66 -9.90 -3.17
N ARG A 170 -13.08 -8.83 -2.62
CA ARG A 170 -13.69 -7.51 -2.55
C ARG A 170 -12.68 -6.42 -2.91
N VAL A 171 -13.09 -5.53 -3.82
CA VAL A 171 -12.35 -4.31 -4.19
C VAL A 171 -12.96 -3.12 -3.45
N VAL A 172 -12.11 -2.23 -2.95
CA VAL A 172 -12.52 -1.04 -2.19
C VAL A 172 -11.63 0.15 -2.59
N THR A 173 -12.25 1.32 -2.71
CA THR A 173 -11.55 2.60 -2.92
C THR A 173 -11.94 3.62 -1.84
N ASN A 174 -12.20 4.88 -2.19
CA ASN A 174 -12.42 5.94 -1.21
C ASN A 174 -13.90 6.24 -0.94
N PHE A 175 -14.71 5.23 -1.03
CA PHE A 175 -16.11 5.26 -0.60
C PHE A 175 -16.45 3.96 0.15
N SER A 176 -17.48 4.03 0.98
CA SER A 176 -18.10 2.89 1.63
C SER A 176 -19.43 2.58 0.98
N PHE A 177 -19.74 1.30 0.74
CA PHE A 177 -20.98 0.87 0.10
C PHE A 177 -22.22 1.20 0.94
N ALA A 178 -22.06 1.23 2.27
CA ALA A 178 -23.11 1.63 3.18
C ALA A 178 -23.26 3.15 3.34
N GLY A 179 -22.39 3.94 2.72
CA GLY A 179 -22.42 5.40 2.80
C GLY A 179 -23.33 6.06 1.75
N ARG A 180 -23.30 7.40 1.70
CA ARG A 180 -24.09 8.19 0.73
C ARG A 180 -23.60 7.93 -0.69
N TYR A 181 -24.51 7.55 -1.58
CA TYR A 181 -24.21 7.18 -2.97
C TYR A 181 -23.63 8.35 -3.78
N GLU A 182 -24.08 9.59 -3.55
CA GLU A 182 -23.64 10.78 -4.27
C GLU A 182 -22.19 11.18 -4.00
N ASP A 183 -21.57 10.61 -2.98
CA ASP A 183 -20.21 10.92 -2.54
C ASP A 183 -19.21 9.74 -2.80
N TYR A 184 -19.46 8.92 -3.81
CA TYR A 184 -18.59 7.78 -4.15
C TYR A 184 -17.27 8.24 -4.79
N LYS A 185 -16.36 8.79 -3.99
CA LYS A 185 -15.02 9.19 -4.44
C LYS A 185 -14.18 7.99 -4.84
N GLY A 186 -13.54 8.08 -5.99
CA GLY A 186 -12.72 6.98 -6.54
C GLY A 186 -13.53 5.88 -7.21
N TRP A 187 -14.78 6.18 -7.60
CA TRP A 187 -15.62 5.28 -8.37
C TRP A 187 -14.94 4.82 -9.67
N GLU A 188 -14.22 5.70 -10.35
CA GLU A 188 -13.49 5.44 -11.59
C GLU A 188 -12.42 4.35 -11.38
N ARG A 189 -11.67 4.47 -10.27
CA ARG A 189 -10.64 3.49 -9.88
C ARG A 189 -11.25 2.18 -9.41
N TYR A 190 -12.40 2.25 -8.73
CA TYR A 190 -13.17 1.06 -8.37
C TYR A 190 -13.61 0.27 -9.61
N GLN A 191 -14.16 0.94 -10.63
CA GLN A 191 -14.55 0.30 -11.89
C GLN A 191 -13.35 -0.36 -12.57
N THR A 192 -12.23 0.36 -12.65
CA THR A 192 -10.99 -0.15 -13.24
C THR A 192 -10.44 -1.35 -12.48
N ALA A 193 -10.33 -1.26 -11.15
CA ALA A 193 -9.81 -2.35 -10.33
C ALA A 193 -10.73 -3.58 -10.35
N SER A 194 -12.05 -3.37 -10.35
CA SER A 194 -13.04 -4.45 -10.45
C SER A 194 -12.96 -5.17 -11.80
N ALA A 195 -12.81 -4.43 -12.91
CA ALA A 195 -12.64 -5.03 -14.23
C ALA A 195 -11.34 -5.84 -14.33
N ILE A 196 -10.22 -5.34 -13.75
CA ILE A 196 -8.96 -6.09 -13.69
C ILE A 196 -9.15 -7.38 -12.88
N MET A 197 -9.83 -7.30 -11.73
CA MET A 197 -10.08 -8.47 -10.89
C MET A 197 -10.94 -9.53 -11.60
N GLN A 198 -12.00 -9.10 -12.28
CA GLN A 198 -12.84 -9.99 -13.11
C GLN A 198 -12.02 -10.67 -14.21
N GLU A 199 -11.12 -9.95 -14.89
CA GLU A 199 -10.23 -10.54 -15.91
C GLU A 199 -9.27 -11.58 -15.30
N VAL A 200 -8.76 -11.37 -14.08
CA VAL A 200 -7.89 -12.32 -13.37
C VAL A 200 -8.69 -13.61 -13.08
N PHE A 201 -9.84 -13.48 -12.45
CA PHE A 201 -10.64 -14.64 -12.01
C PHE A 201 -11.29 -15.38 -13.18
N SER A 202 -11.68 -14.69 -14.26
CA SER A 202 -12.24 -15.36 -15.45
C SER A 202 -11.25 -16.26 -16.20
N ARG A 203 -9.95 -16.14 -15.91
CA ARG A 203 -8.88 -16.93 -16.56
C ARG A 203 -8.31 -18.03 -15.67
N ASP A 204 -8.92 -18.31 -14.51
CA ASP A 204 -8.40 -19.22 -13.47
C ASP A 204 -6.93 -18.94 -13.14
N ARG A 205 -6.57 -17.64 -13.15
CA ARG A 205 -5.19 -17.21 -12.99
C ARG A 205 -4.87 -17.06 -11.52
N GLU A 206 -3.85 -17.76 -11.06
CA GLU A 206 -3.25 -17.48 -9.76
C GLU A 206 -2.60 -16.08 -9.79
N LEU A 207 -2.93 -15.25 -8.80
CA LEU A 207 -2.40 -13.91 -8.64
C LEU A 207 -1.29 -13.94 -7.59
N SER A 208 -0.04 -13.73 -8.01
CA SER A 208 1.05 -13.47 -7.06
C SER A 208 1.04 -12.01 -6.59
N ALA A 209 1.74 -11.69 -5.49
CA ALA A 209 1.88 -10.31 -5.03
C ALA A 209 2.51 -9.39 -6.10
N ILE A 210 3.47 -9.89 -6.87
CA ILE A 210 4.11 -9.14 -7.97
C ILE A 210 3.14 -8.93 -9.14
N ASP A 211 2.30 -9.93 -9.47
CA ASP A 211 1.25 -9.75 -10.47
C ASP A 211 0.23 -8.71 -10.01
N ALA A 212 -0.18 -8.74 -8.73
CA ALA A 212 -1.07 -7.75 -8.16
C ALA A 212 -0.50 -6.33 -8.28
N ILE A 213 0.77 -6.13 -7.93
CA ILE A 213 1.45 -4.84 -8.04
C ILE A 213 1.51 -4.38 -9.51
N ASN A 214 1.84 -5.27 -10.44
CA ASN A 214 1.90 -4.92 -11.86
C ASN A 214 0.53 -4.58 -12.44
N LEU A 215 -0.50 -5.36 -12.13
CA LEU A 215 -1.83 -5.18 -12.69
C LEU A 215 -2.56 -3.97 -12.11
N PHE A 216 -2.44 -3.74 -10.80
CA PHE A 216 -3.20 -2.70 -10.10
C PHE A 216 -2.42 -1.40 -9.87
N SER A 217 -1.09 -1.40 -9.92
CA SER A 217 -0.30 -0.20 -9.62
C SER A 217 0.57 0.30 -10.76
N ARG A 218 0.66 -0.41 -11.89
CA ARG A 218 1.52 -0.04 -13.03
C ARG A 218 0.78 -0.01 -14.37
N GLN A 219 -0.52 -0.29 -14.37
CA GLN A 219 -1.34 -0.15 -15.58
C GLN A 219 -2.01 1.23 -15.62
N TYR A 220 -1.89 1.90 -16.77
CA TYR A 220 -2.57 3.16 -17.06
C TYR A 220 -3.86 2.83 -17.83
N ARG A 221 -4.82 2.34 -17.06
CA ARG A 221 -6.15 1.93 -17.53
C ARG A 221 -7.21 2.78 -16.82
N HIS A 222 -8.23 3.17 -17.59
CA HIS A 222 -9.43 3.83 -17.10
C HIS A 222 -10.66 3.18 -17.72
N GLU A 223 -11.39 2.39 -16.94
CA GLU A 223 -12.46 1.55 -17.45
C GLU A 223 -13.60 2.37 -18.07
N ILE A 224 -14.06 3.42 -17.38
CA ILE A 224 -15.20 4.24 -17.83
C ILE A 224 -14.89 4.97 -19.16
N LEU A 225 -13.64 5.33 -19.40
CA LEU A 225 -13.22 6.02 -20.64
C LEU A 225 -12.70 5.06 -21.71
N ASP A 226 -12.75 3.75 -21.48
CA ASP A 226 -12.18 2.73 -22.36
C ASP A 226 -10.72 3.02 -22.76
N LEU A 227 -9.91 3.48 -21.79
CA LEU A 227 -8.49 3.76 -21.99
C LEU A 227 -7.64 2.62 -21.42
N LYS A 228 -6.71 2.11 -22.23
CA LYS A 228 -5.71 1.12 -21.81
C LYS A 228 -4.41 1.41 -22.53
N TYR A 229 -3.53 2.16 -21.86
CA TYR A 229 -2.25 2.52 -22.44
C TYR A 229 -1.21 1.41 -22.30
N ASN A 230 -0.46 1.20 -23.35
CA ASN A 230 0.67 0.29 -23.43
C ASN A 230 1.81 0.93 -24.24
N ALA A 231 2.89 0.20 -24.49
CA ALA A 231 4.05 0.72 -25.23
C ALA A 231 3.73 1.15 -26.69
N GLU A 232 2.66 0.60 -27.29
CA GLU A 232 2.32 0.88 -28.71
C GLU A 232 1.43 2.11 -28.85
N ASN A 233 0.42 2.25 -27.97
CA ASN A 233 -0.66 3.23 -28.13
C ASN A 233 -0.60 4.42 -27.16
N ALA A 234 0.27 4.40 -26.14
CA ALA A 234 0.34 5.49 -25.17
C ALA A 234 0.74 6.82 -25.83
N PRO A 235 0.07 7.95 -25.48
CA PRO A 235 0.56 9.28 -25.87
C PRO A 235 1.89 9.59 -25.17
N GLN A 236 2.55 10.69 -25.52
CA GLN A 236 3.74 11.14 -24.79
C GLN A 236 3.43 11.44 -23.33
N TYR A 237 2.32 12.14 -23.09
CA TYR A 237 1.81 12.48 -21.77
C TYR A 237 0.33 12.13 -21.66
N ALA A 238 -0.12 11.74 -20.47
CA ALA A 238 -1.53 11.60 -20.13
C ALA A 238 -1.84 12.37 -18.84
N VAL A 239 -3.09 12.81 -18.68
CA VAL A 239 -3.57 13.32 -17.41
C VAL A 239 -3.65 12.16 -16.44
N ASP A 240 -3.03 12.27 -15.27
CA ASP A 240 -2.94 11.18 -14.30
C ASP A 240 -4.20 10.98 -13.44
N GLN A 241 -5.17 11.86 -13.61
CA GLN A 241 -6.42 11.83 -12.86
C GLN A 241 -7.16 10.52 -13.13
N ASP A 242 -7.63 9.90 -12.05
CA ASP A 242 -8.50 8.71 -12.04
C ASP A 242 -7.86 7.39 -12.52
N PHE A 243 -6.60 7.40 -12.95
CA PHE A 243 -5.82 6.16 -12.98
C PHE A 243 -5.57 5.66 -11.55
N ILE A 244 -5.35 4.35 -11.39
CA ILE A 244 -4.91 3.82 -10.10
C ILE A 244 -3.53 4.42 -9.76
N PRO A 245 -2.46 4.29 -10.59
CA PRO A 245 -1.20 4.98 -10.35
C PRO A 245 -1.30 6.47 -10.72
N ARG A 246 -1.02 7.36 -9.77
CA ARG A 246 -1.06 8.81 -9.94
C ARG A 246 0.10 9.49 -9.22
N ARG A 247 0.25 10.79 -9.49
CA ARG A 247 1.35 11.58 -8.92
C ARG A 247 1.44 11.50 -7.39
N ILE A 248 0.32 11.39 -6.70
CA ILE A 248 0.28 11.29 -5.24
C ILE A 248 0.45 9.87 -4.70
N THR A 249 0.65 8.88 -5.58
CA THR A 249 0.98 7.52 -5.15
C THR A 249 2.32 7.51 -4.42
N SER A 250 2.31 6.97 -3.21
CA SER A 250 3.44 7.02 -2.27
C SER A 250 4.01 5.66 -1.91
N ALA A 251 3.20 4.60 -2.00
CA ALA A 251 3.63 3.23 -1.72
C ALA A 251 2.60 2.22 -2.25
N VAL A 252 3.06 0.99 -2.40
CA VAL A 252 2.21 -0.19 -2.62
C VAL A 252 2.60 -1.27 -1.64
N VAL A 253 1.59 -1.90 -1.03
CA VAL A 253 1.78 -3.03 -0.13
C VAL A 253 0.87 -4.17 -0.55
N CYS A 254 1.42 -5.38 -0.63
CA CYS A 254 0.65 -6.59 -0.85
C CYS A 254 1.05 -7.63 0.20
N PHE A 255 0.10 -8.06 1.01
CA PHE A 255 0.28 -9.12 1.98
C PHE A 255 -0.10 -10.46 1.36
N GLU A 256 0.81 -11.42 1.40
CA GLU A 256 0.52 -12.84 1.22
C GLU A 256 0.37 -13.42 2.63
N GLY A 257 -0.87 -13.68 3.04
CA GLY A 257 -1.19 -14.28 4.33
C GLY A 257 -0.77 -15.74 4.42
N VAL A 258 -1.19 -16.39 5.47
CA VAL A 258 -1.03 -17.83 5.69
C VAL A 258 -2.41 -18.48 5.80
N LYS A 259 -2.51 -19.77 5.54
CA LYS A 259 -3.74 -20.51 5.83
C LYS A 259 -3.74 -20.98 7.28
N ALA A 260 -4.93 -21.29 7.80
CA ALA A 260 -5.08 -21.86 9.13
C ALA A 260 -4.15 -23.08 9.35
N GLY A 261 -3.39 -23.04 10.44
CA GLY A 261 -2.42 -24.08 10.79
C GLY A 261 -0.99 -23.85 10.29
N ASP A 262 -0.76 -22.91 9.37
CA ASP A 262 0.59 -22.50 9.00
C ASP A 262 1.19 -21.57 10.07
N LYS A 263 2.51 -21.41 10.08
CA LYS A 263 3.17 -20.47 11.00
C LYS A 263 2.88 -19.03 10.63
N PRO A 264 2.40 -18.19 11.56
CA PRO A 264 2.12 -16.76 11.31
C PRO A 264 3.31 -15.99 10.73
N LEU A 265 4.53 -16.32 11.13
CA LEU A 265 5.78 -15.71 10.65
C LEU A 265 6.06 -15.96 9.15
N HIS A 266 5.30 -16.84 8.50
CA HIS A 266 5.37 -17.03 7.05
C HIS A 266 4.52 -16.04 6.25
N THR A 267 3.84 -15.11 6.92
CA THR A 267 3.21 -13.97 6.25
C THR A 267 4.27 -13.07 5.62
N VAL A 268 4.06 -12.68 4.37
CA VAL A 268 4.98 -11.82 3.62
C VAL A 268 4.31 -10.50 3.29
N MET A 269 4.99 -9.39 3.59
CA MET A 269 4.56 -8.04 3.23
C MET A 269 5.42 -7.53 2.07
N TRP A 270 4.97 -7.73 0.83
CA TRP A 270 5.62 -7.16 -0.36
C TRP A 270 5.38 -5.67 -0.41
N THR A 271 6.46 -4.88 -0.39
CA THR A 271 6.36 -3.43 -0.26
C THR A 271 7.22 -2.71 -1.28
N ALA A 272 6.59 -1.82 -2.05
CA ALA A 272 7.26 -0.85 -2.91
C ALA A 272 7.08 0.56 -2.32
N LEU A 273 8.18 1.23 -1.96
CA LEU A 273 8.18 2.58 -1.40
C LEU A 273 8.41 3.61 -2.51
N GLY A 274 7.50 4.57 -2.64
CA GLY A 274 7.49 5.59 -3.67
C GLY A 274 6.51 5.30 -4.80
N TYR A 275 6.77 5.88 -5.97
CA TYR A 275 5.91 5.73 -7.15
C TYR A 275 6.13 4.37 -7.83
N PRO A 276 5.07 3.57 -8.11
CA PRO A 276 5.21 2.15 -8.47
C PRO A 276 6.07 1.87 -9.71
N ALA A 277 6.03 2.75 -10.73
CA ALA A 277 6.86 2.59 -11.92
C ALA A 277 8.36 2.87 -11.66
N CYS A 278 8.70 3.56 -10.55
CA CYS A 278 10.04 3.94 -10.14
C CYS A 278 10.52 3.16 -8.89
N ALA A 279 9.66 2.33 -8.32
CA ALA A 279 9.89 1.55 -7.11
C ALA A 279 9.86 0.06 -7.40
N VAL A 280 10.41 -0.75 -6.52
CA VAL A 280 10.39 -2.21 -6.60
C VAL A 280 9.83 -2.81 -5.33
N ALA A 281 9.08 -3.88 -5.48
CA ALA A 281 8.52 -4.62 -4.37
C ALA A 281 9.58 -5.51 -3.70
N VAL A 282 9.76 -5.30 -2.40
CA VAL A 282 10.68 -6.07 -1.55
C VAL A 282 9.86 -6.93 -0.60
N PRO A 283 10.11 -8.25 -0.51
CA PRO A 283 9.41 -9.12 0.43
C PRO A 283 9.93 -8.89 1.85
N LEU A 284 9.09 -8.44 2.75
CA LEU A 284 9.40 -8.20 4.15
C LEU A 284 8.80 -9.29 5.03
N LEU A 285 9.57 -9.75 6.01
CA LEU A 285 9.17 -10.75 6.98
C LEU A 285 9.14 -10.13 8.37
N MET A 286 8.24 -10.62 9.23
CA MET A 286 8.10 -10.11 10.60
C MET A 286 9.28 -10.55 11.47
N HIS A 287 10.43 -9.88 11.28
CA HIS A 287 11.64 -10.08 12.09
C HIS A 287 12.44 -8.78 12.19
N LYS A 288 12.47 -8.19 13.38
CA LYS A 288 13.05 -6.84 13.63
C LYS A 288 14.49 -6.68 13.16
N ASP A 289 15.32 -7.72 13.32
CA ASP A 289 16.76 -7.64 13.06
C ASP A 289 17.10 -7.83 11.57
N HIS A 290 16.12 -8.24 10.75
CA HIS A 290 16.29 -8.57 9.34
C HIS A 290 15.49 -7.66 8.39
N LEU A 291 15.01 -6.51 8.88
CA LEU A 291 14.42 -5.50 8.01
C LEU A 291 15.53 -4.85 7.16
N PRO A 292 15.43 -4.87 5.80
CA PRO A 292 16.45 -4.31 4.93
C PRO A 292 16.73 -2.82 5.23
N ALA A 293 18.00 -2.46 5.38
CA ALA A 293 18.41 -1.12 5.80
C ALA A 293 17.87 0.01 4.90
N TYR A 294 17.74 -0.24 3.60
CA TYR A 294 17.23 0.73 2.62
C TYR A 294 15.71 0.92 2.64
N MET A 295 14.97 0.07 3.40
CA MET A 295 13.52 0.18 3.62
C MET A 295 13.15 0.95 4.89
N LYS A 296 14.10 1.21 5.77
CA LYS A 296 13.91 1.90 7.05
C LYS A 296 14.59 3.27 7.09
N ALA A 297 14.40 4.02 8.17
CA ALA A 297 15.09 5.28 8.40
C ALA A 297 16.61 5.11 8.26
N ARG A 298 17.29 6.02 7.56
CA ARG A 298 18.77 6.02 7.49
C ARG A 298 19.41 6.17 8.87
N ASN A 299 18.76 6.94 9.74
CA ASN A 299 19.12 7.06 11.14
C ASN A 299 17.86 7.00 12.01
N GLU A 300 17.65 5.88 12.67
CA GLU A 300 16.49 5.65 13.55
C GLU A 300 16.49 6.54 14.80
N HIS A 301 17.61 7.18 15.13
CA HIS A 301 17.72 8.11 16.24
C HIS A 301 17.52 9.58 15.85
N ALA A 302 17.34 9.87 14.54
CA ALA A 302 17.00 11.20 14.08
C ALA A 302 15.61 11.59 14.58
N LYS A 303 15.42 12.87 14.91
CA LYS A 303 14.12 13.40 15.32
C LYS A 303 13.38 14.06 14.17
N GLU A 304 14.09 14.44 13.12
CA GLU A 304 13.53 15.16 11.97
C GLU A 304 14.40 15.06 10.72
N GLY A 305 13.84 15.46 9.61
CA GLY A 305 14.55 15.62 8.35
C GLY A 305 14.75 14.33 7.54
N LYS A 306 15.52 14.45 6.46
CA LYS A 306 15.77 13.36 5.48
C LYS A 306 16.42 12.10 6.07
N GLN A 307 16.99 12.18 7.26
CA GLN A 307 17.54 11.02 7.95
C GLN A 307 16.47 9.98 8.33
N LEU A 308 15.22 10.41 8.42
CA LEU A 308 14.08 9.52 8.67
C LEU A 308 13.56 8.80 7.41
N ASN A 309 13.96 9.24 6.21
CA ASN A 309 13.50 8.64 4.97
C ASN A 309 14.18 7.30 4.70
N ALA A 310 13.44 6.38 4.08
CA ALA A 310 14.02 5.19 3.47
C ALA A 310 14.83 5.57 2.22
N GLU A 311 16.00 4.98 2.05
CA GLU A 311 16.86 5.25 0.91
C GLU A 311 16.17 4.97 -0.44
N ILE A 312 15.51 3.81 -0.54
CA ILE A 312 14.83 3.41 -1.77
C ILE A 312 13.62 4.31 -2.10
N CYS A 313 12.95 4.86 -1.08
CA CYS A 313 11.87 5.83 -1.26
C CYS A 313 12.39 7.12 -1.89
N ASP A 314 13.48 7.68 -1.37
CA ASP A 314 14.09 8.89 -1.93
C ASP A 314 14.50 8.70 -3.40
N LYS A 315 15.15 7.58 -3.72
CA LYS A 315 15.54 7.25 -5.10
C LYS A 315 14.31 7.15 -6.02
N SER A 316 13.26 6.46 -5.59
CA SER A 316 12.01 6.35 -6.34
C SER A 316 11.36 7.72 -6.57
N LEU A 317 11.33 8.58 -5.56
CA LEU A 317 10.75 9.93 -5.67
C LEU A 317 11.60 10.85 -6.55
N GLN A 318 12.93 10.72 -6.54
CA GLN A 318 13.80 11.42 -7.46
C GLN A 318 13.45 11.05 -8.90
N ILE A 319 13.48 9.76 -9.25
CA ILE A 319 13.15 9.28 -10.60
C ILE A 319 11.74 9.72 -11.01
N LYS A 320 10.77 9.61 -10.11
CA LYS A 320 9.40 10.04 -10.36
C LYS A 320 9.32 11.50 -10.73
N ASN A 321 9.96 12.40 -9.97
CA ASN A 321 9.85 13.83 -10.18
C ASN A 321 10.62 14.29 -11.42
N GLU A 322 11.75 13.66 -11.74
CA GLU A 322 12.58 14.04 -12.89
C GLU A 322 12.08 13.42 -14.20
N TRP A 323 11.49 12.22 -14.17
CA TRP A 323 11.22 11.43 -15.37
C TRP A 323 9.76 11.04 -15.58
N ALA A 324 9.05 10.63 -14.50
CA ALA A 324 7.65 10.26 -14.63
C ALA A 324 6.72 11.48 -14.68
N PHE A 325 7.05 12.55 -13.94
CA PHE A 325 6.30 13.81 -13.90
C PHE A 325 7.24 15.00 -14.11
N PRO A 326 7.86 15.13 -15.30
CA PRO A 326 8.91 16.13 -15.55
C PRO A 326 8.41 17.56 -15.73
N LEU A 327 7.10 17.76 -15.90
CA LEU A 327 6.51 19.07 -16.14
C LEU A 327 6.16 19.75 -14.81
N HIS A 328 6.90 20.80 -14.45
CA HIS A 328 6.77 21.48 -13.15
C HIS A 328 6.11 22.87 -13.23
N ILE A 329 5.73 23.31 -14.45
CA ILE A 329 5.18 24.65 -14.68
C ILE A 329 3.65 24.59 -14.74
N SER A 330 2.97 25.52 -14.04
CA SER A 330 1.51 25.60 -14.01
C SER A 330 0.87 24.26 -13.57
N ASN A 331 -0.03 23.71 -14.37
CA ASN A 331 -0.69 22.42 -14.12
C ASN A 331 0.12 21.22 -14.63
N GLY A 332 1.38 21.39 -15.01
CA GLY A 332 2.23 20.34 -15.57
C GLY A 332 2.34 19.11 -14.69
N ASN A 333 2.26 19.29 -13.37
CA ASN A 333 2.28 18.19 -12.40
C ASN A 333 1.10 17.20 -12.50
N LYS A 334 0.08 17.49 -13.30
CA LYS A 334 -1.03 16.58 -13.61
C LYS A 334 -0.76 15.67 -14.81
N TYR A 335 0.37 15.85 -15.49
CA TYR A 335 0.71 15.09 -16.68
C TYR A 335 1.80 14.08 -16.37
N VAL A 336 1.45 12.81 -16.46
CA VAL A 336 2.39 11.70 -16.36
C VAL A 336 3.01 11.43 -17.72
N SER A 337 4.33 11.24 -17.78
CA SER A 337 5.05 10.82 -18.98
C SER A 337 4.82 9.33 -19.22
N THR A 338 3.75 8.99 -19.91
CA THR A 338 3.47 7.60 -20.28
C THR A 338 4.52 7.05 -21.24
N GLN A 339 5.14 7.91 -22.04
CA GLN A 339 6.28 7.51 -22.87
C GLN A 339 7.44 6.98 -22.03
N THR A 340 7.93 7.75 -21.05
CA THR A 340 9.06 7.34 -20.21
C THR A 340 8.75 6.06 -19.43
N ILE A 341 7.52 5.96 -18.96
CA ILE A 341 7.08 4.83 -18.13
C ILE A 341 6.94 3.55 -18.96
N LEU A 342 6.34 3.62 -20.15
CA LEU A 342 5.93 2.45 -20.94
C LEU A 342 6.87 2.14 -22.13
N ARG A 343 7.71 3.11 -22.59
CA ARG A 343 8.61 2.95 -23.75
C ARG A 343 10.07 3.32 -23.46
N GLY A 344 10.28 4.09 -22.37
CA GLY A 344 11.57 4.69 -22.09
C GLY A 344 11.76 6.06 -22.72
N ALA A 345 12.85 6.73 -22.35
CA ALA A 345 13.21 8.07 -22.82
C ALA A 345 14.68 8.14 -23.22
N GLU A 346 15.00 8.87 -24.33
CA GLU A 346 16.38 9.16 -24.73
C GLU A 346 17.30 7.91 -24.80
N GLY A 347 16.80 6.81 -25.33
CA GLY A 347 17.54 5.53 -25.40
C GLY A 347 17.65 4.75 -24.10
N LYS A 348 16.93 5.19 -23.04
CA LYS A 348 16.82 4.48 -21.76
C LYS A 348 15.66 3.47 -21.81
N PRO A 349 15.72 2.37 -21.04
CA PRO A 349 14.64 1.40 -20.97
C PRO A 349 13.38 1.99 -20.33
N ALA A 350 12.20 1.39 -20.55
CA ALA A 350 10.97 1.80 -19.86
C ALA A 350 11.11 1.67 -18.34
N LEU A 351 10.56 2.61 -17.57
CA LEU A 351 10.64 2.55 -16.10
C LEU A 351 9.98 1.29 -15.55
N ILE A 352 8.86 0.87 -16.14
CA ILE A 352 8.19 -0.39 -15.74
C ILE A 352 9.09 -1.60 -16.00
N ASP A 353 9.81 -1.64 -17.13
CA ASP A 353 10.72 -2.73 -17.44
C ASP A 353 11.88 -2.79 -16.44
N CYS A 354 12.41 -1.62 -16.05
CA CYS A 354 13.43 -1.53 -15.00
C CYS A 354 12.93 -2.13 -13.68
N ALA A 355 11.72 -1.75 -13.23
CA ALA A 355 11.16 -2.27 -12.00
C ALA A 355 10.97 -3.79 -12.07
N GLN A 356 10.38 -4.29 -13.16
CA GLN A 356 10.13 -5.71 -13.38
C GLN A 356 11.42 -6.53 -13.48
N GLU A 357 12.49 -5.98 -14.07
CA GLU A 357 13.80 -6.66 -14.14
C GLU A 357 14.38 -6.91 -12.74
N VAL A 358 14.31 -5.91 -11.87
CA VAL A 358 14.77 -6.05 -10.48
C VAL A 358 13.90 -7.04 -9.71
N GLU A 359 12.58 -6.95 -9.85
CA GLU A 359 11.63 -7.83 -9.16
C GLU A 359 11.75 -9.30 -9.63
N LYS A 360 12.00 -9.55 -10.91
CA LYS A 360 12.32 -10.90 -11.41
C LYS A 360 13.51 -11.52 -10.67
N LYS A 361 14.55 -10.71 -10.39
CA LYS A 361 15.68 -11.18 -9.58
C LYS A 361 15.26 -11.43 -8.13
N ILE A 362 14.51 -10.52 -7.52
CA ILE A 362 14.04 -10.68 -6.14
C ILE A 362 13.22 -11.95 -5.98
N VAL A 363 12.24 -12.18 -6.85
CA VAL A 363 11.38 -13.37 -6.86
C VAL A 363 12.22 -14.65 -7.05
N LYS A 364 13.10 -14.63 -8.05
CA LYS A 364 13.99 -15.77 -8.34
C LYS A 364 14.87 -16.14 -7.15
N ASP A 365 15.37 -15.17 -6.43
CA ASP A 365 16.21 -15.40 -5.24
C ASP A 365 15.36 -15.83 -4.04
N PHE A 366 14.25 -15.12 -3.77
CA PHE A 366 13.48 -15.24 -2.53
C PHE A 366 12.61 -16.50 -2.48
N ILE A 367 11.79 -16.76 -3.48
CA ILE A 367 10.75 -17.79 -3.42
C ILE A 367 11.33 -19.18 -3.12
N PRO A 368 12.40 -19.68 -3.81
CA PRO A 368 12.91 -21.03 -3.56
C PRO A 368 13.45 -21.23 -2.14
N LEU A 369 14.10 -20.21 -1.58
CA LEU A 369 14.69 -20.29 -0.24
C LEU A 369 13.61 -20.09 0.84
N PHE A 370 12.62 -19.26 0.58
CA PHE A 370 11.47 -19.07 1.45
C PHE A 370 10.66 -20.37 1.59
N GLU A 371 10.42 -21.09 0.48
CA GLU A 371 9.73 -22.38 0.52
C GLU A 371 10.53 -23.43 1.29
N GLN A 372 11.87 -23.48 1.14
CA GLN A 372 12.71 -24.36 1.94
C GLN A 372 12.68 -24.01 3.44
N TRP A 373 12.64 -22.72 3.78
CA TRP A 373 12.49 -22.26 5.16
C TRP A 373 11.12 -22.65 5.74
N LYS A 374 10.04 -22.44 4.99
CA LYS A 374 8.67 -22.80 5.40
C LYS A 374 8.54 -24.31 5.71
N THR A 375 9.16 -25.15 4.91
CA THR A 375 9.12 -26.60 5.09
C THR A 375 10.09 -27.11 6.16
N GLY A 376 10.90 -26.22 6.75
CA GLY A 376 11.92 -26.59 7.74
C GLY A 376 13.20 -27.19 7.14
N ALA A 377 13.35 -27.18 5.82
CA ALA A 377 14.58 -27.61 5.15
C ALA A 377 15.76 -26.65 5.41
N LEU A 378 15.44 -25.40 5.75
CA LEU A 378 16.40 -24.39 6.22
C LEU A 378 16.03 -23.95 7.64
N SER A 379 17.05 -23.81 8.50
CA SER A 379 16.86 -23.17 9.82
C SER A 379 16.70 -21.67 9.68
N ASP A 380 16.08 -21.03 10.69
CA ASP A 380 15.92 -19.57 10.77
C ASP A 380 17.26 -18.86 10.59
N GLN A 381 18.31 -19.31 11.28
CA GLN A 381 19.64 -18.71 11.20
C GLN A 381 20.23 -18.75 9.79
N VAL A 382 20.08 -19.86 9.07
CA VAL A 382 20.59 -20.01 7.70
C VAL A 382 19.79 -19.14 6.75
N PHE A 383 18.46 -19.17 6.85
CA PHE A 383 17.57 -18.41 5.99
C PHE A 383 17.79 -16.91 6.17
N PHE A 384 17.75 -16.38 7.38
CA PHE A 384 17.88 -14.95 7.62
C PHE A 384 19.28 -14.40 7.33
N LYS A 385 20.33 -15.19 7.55
CA LYS A 385 21.70 -14.82 7.12
C LYS A 385 21.77 -14.66 5.60
N TRP A 386 21.15 -15.57 4.87
CA TRP A 386 21.04 -15.48 3.41
C TRP A 386 20.19 -14.26 3.01
N TYR A 387 19.02 -14.07 3.62
CA TYR A 387 18.09 -12.97 3.34
C TYR A 387 18.78 -11.60 3.47
N ASP A 388 19.56 -11.37 4.52
CA ASP A 388 20.33 -10.13 4.71
C ASP A 388 21.34 -9.88 3.58
N GLN A 389 21.96 -10.94 3.08
CA GLN A 389 22.89 -10.84 1.95
C GLN A 389 22.14 -10.59 0.64
N ALA A 390 21.04 -11.27 0.42
CA ALA A 390 20.19 -11.09 -0.76
C ALA A 390 19.62 -9.67 -0.81
N ALA A 391 19.12 -9.15 0.29
CA ALA A 391 18.61 -7.78 0.37
C ALA A 391 19.66 -6.73 -0.05
N LYS A 392 20.93 -6.91 0.34
CA LYS A 392 22.04 -6.05 -0.12
C LYS A 392 22.31 -6.17 -1.63
N GLN A 393 22.05 -7.31 -2.23
CA GLN A 393 22.19 -7.49 -3.68
C GLN A 393 21.00 -6.90 -4.44
N TRP A 394 19.79 -6.94 -3.86
CA TRP A 394 18.60 -6.37 -4.49
C TRP A 394 18.69 -4.85 -4.64
N ILE A 395 19.16 -4.13 -3.60
CA ILE A 395 19.35 -2.67 -3.74
C ILE A 395 20.45 -2.34 -4.75
N LYS A 396 21.55 -3.10 -4.79
CA LYS A 396 22.58 -2.92 -5.83
C LYS A 396 22.04 -3.18 -7.23
N LYS A 397 21.16 -4.18 -7.39
CA LYS A 397 20.51 -4.46 -8.69
C LYS A 397 19.56 -3.30 -9.05
N TYR A 398 18.81 -2.75 -8.09
CA TYR A 398 18.01 -1.55 -8.31
C TYR A 398 18.88 -0.39 -8.81
N ASP A 399 19.96 -0.07 -8.10
CA ASP A 399 20.88 1.00 -8.47
C ASP A 399 21.46 0.81 -9.88
N ALA A 400 21.86 -0.40 -10.22
CA ALA A 400 22.41 -0.70 -11.54
C ALA A 400 21.38 -0.58 -12.67
N VAL A 401 20.15 -1.05 -12.46
CA VAL A 401 19.09 -1.01 -13.48
C VAL A 401 18.53 0.39 -13.66
N PHE A 402 18.35 1.13 -12.56
CA PHE A 402 17.87 2.51 -12.61
C PHE A 402 18.96 3.56 -12.78
N ALA A 403 20.26 3.16 -12.90
CA ALA A 403 21.37 4.09 -13.11
C ALA A 403 21.15 5.11 -14.23
N PRO A 404 20.49 4.78 -15.38
CA PRO A 404 20.20 5.77 -16.41
C PRO A 404 19.25 6.89 -15.94
N TYR A 405 18.52 6.68 -14.86
CA TYR A 405 17.50 7.58 -14.32
C TYR A 405 17.88 8.24 -12.99
N LEU A 406 18.92 7.77 -12.31
CA LEU A 406 19.49 8.31 -11.08
C LEU A 406 20.63 9.30 -11.39
#